data_da56c06d235b6579a53e79a11e24036e
#
_entry.id   da56c06d235b6579a53e79a11e24036e
#
_cell.length_a   1.000
_cell.length_b   1.000
_cell.length_c   1.000
_cell.angle_alpha   90.00
_cell.angle_beta   90.00
_cell.angle_gamma   90.00
#
_symmetry.space_group_name_H-M   'P 1'
#
loop_
_entity.id
_entity.type
_entity.pdbx_description
1 polymer ?
#
loop_
_entity_poly.entity_id
_entity_poly.type
_entity_poly.pdbx_seq_one_letter_code
_entity_poly.pdbx_strand_id
1 'polypeptide(L)'
;AGGWTSTSELSKELQEDGSGEYILTERGQEILEEYQAWGILVQDGTGNVLWHSDNLPKEIPLHYTISEISAFSLGYIADYPTTTAAKGENLLILGHPKKAYWKMMHNTYDYALIEGFPKMMAVFLLANLLVILVIYMVATSGILKSVRPIVKGIEELPNKEVYVKEKGL
;
A
#
# COMPACT_ATOMS: atom_id res chain seq x y z
N ALA A 1 10.18 3.71 3.34
CA ALA A 1 10.16 2.65 4.36
C ALA A 1 9.12 3.05 5.40
N GLY A 2 8.22 2.13 5.78
CA GLY A 2 7.16 2.45 6.73
C GLY A 2 7.71 2.59 8.15
N GLY A 3 7.03 3.35 9.02
CA GLY A 3 7.41 3.62 10.41
C GLY A 3 7.68 2.37 11.29
N TRP A 4 7.23 1.20 10.86
CA TRP A 4 7.55 -0.09 11.48
C TRP A 4 9.05 -0.41 11.46
N THR A 5 9.73 -0.20 10.32
CA THR A 5 11.18 -0.48 10.19
C THR A 5 11.99 0.41 11.13
N SER A 6 11.62 1.69 11.21
CA SER A 6 12.27 2.67 12.09
C SER A 6 12.16 2.29 13.57
N THR A 7 11.00 1.78 14.03
CA THR A 7 10.80 1.36 15.42
C THR A 7 11.61 0.14 15.76
N SER A 8 11.72 -0.83 14.86
CA SER A 8 12.56 -2.01 15.04
C SER A 8 14.07 -1.66 15.07
N GLU A 9 14.50 -0.69 14.26
CA GLU A 9 15.87 -0.16 14.29
C GLU A 9 16.12 0.58 15.60
N LEU A 10 15.23 1.47 16.01
CA LEU A 10 15.33 2.20 17.28
C LEU A 10 15.43 1.26 18.48
N SER A 11 14.70 0.13 18.46
CA SER A 11 14.77 -0.88 19.52
C SER A 11 16.16 -1.48 19.69
N LYS A 12 16.95 -1.57 18.63
CA LYS A 12 18.34 -2.04 18.70
C LYS A 12 19.29 -0.98 19.24
N GLU A 13 19.00 0.26 18.93
CA GLU A 13 19.81 1.43 19.30
C GLU A 13 19.55 1.94 20.73
N LEU A 14 18.46 1.51 21.36
CA LEU A 14 18.17 1.77 22.76
C LEU A 14 18.87 0.69 23.61
N GLN A 15 19.86 1.06 24.39
CA GLN A 15 20.68 0.15 25.18
C GLN A 15 20.47 0.38 26.68
N GLU A 16 20.42 -0.69 27.43
CA GLU A 16 20.44 -0.64 28.90
C GLU A 16 21.87 -0.51 29.38
N ASP A 17 22.14 0.47 30.22
CA ASP A 17 23.43 0.56 30.89
C ASP A 17 23.52 -0.43 32.07
N GLY A 18 24.67 -0.58 32.63
CA GLY A 18 24.90 -1.50 33.76
C GLY A 18 24.13 -1.12 35.05
N SER A 19 23.45 0.02 35.08
CA SER A 19 22.63 0.49 36.21
C SER A 19 21.13 0.24 36.01
N GLY A 20 20.72 -0.25 34.84
CA GLY A 20 19.31 -0.45 34.48
C GLY A 20 18.66 0.78 33.87
N GLU A 21 19.43 1.81 33.54
CA GLU A 21 18.93 2.96 32.78
C GLU A 21 19.11 2.73 31.28
N TYR A 22 18.18 3.27 30.50
CA TYR A 22 18.20 3.15 29.05
C TYR A 22 18.83 4.39 28.42
N ILE A 23 19.77 4.17 27.51
CA ILE A 23 20.51 5.20 26.77
C ILE A 23 20.35 4.96 25.29
N LEU A 24 20.08 6.03 24.55
CA LEU A 24 19.99 6.00 23.10
C LEU A 24 21.36 6.25 22.48
N THR A 25 21.76 5.43 21.51
CA THR A 25 22.99 5.63 20.75
C THR A 25 22.89 6.86 19.82
N GLU A 26 24.03 7.33 19.29
CA GLU A 26 24.04 8.39 18.27
C GLU A 26 23.19 8.01 17.05
N ARG A 27 23.27 6.76 16.61
CA ARG A 27 22.43 6.26 15.51
C ARG A 27 20.95 6.29 15.86
N GLY A 28 20.58 5.99 17.08
CA GLY A 28 19.20 6.13 17.56
C GLY A 28 18.71 7.58 17.55
N GLN A 29 19.57 8.53 17.91
CA GLN A 29 19.30 9.97 17.81
C GLN A 29 19.05 10.40 16.36
N GLU A 30 19.92 9.98 15.42
CA GLU A 30 19.76 10.24 14.00
C GLU A 30 18.41 9.71 13.46
N ILE A 31 17.98 8.52 13.90
CA ILE A 31 16.67 7.95 13.52
C ILE A 31 15.53 8.86 14.00
N LEU A 32 15.57 9.33 15.24
CA LEU A 32 14.55 10.24 15.76
C LEU A 32 14.51 11.57 15.00
N GLU A 33 15.67 12.13 14.64
CA GLU A 33 15.78 13.36 13.87
C GLU A 33 15.30 13.19 12.43
N GLU A 34 15.71 12.12 11.75
CA GLU A 34 15.32 11.81 10.38
C GLU A 34 13.81 11.74 10.21
N TYR A 35 13.13 11.10 11.17
CA TYR A 35 11.68 10.95 11.14
C TYR A 35 10.92 12.03 11.91
N GLN A 36 11.63 13.01 12.51
CA GLN A 36 11.05 13.99 13.43
C GLN A 36 10.20 13.32 14.52
N ALA A 37 10.64 12.15 14.95
CA ALA A 37 9.90 11.26 15.82
C ALA A 37 10.33 11.43 17.29
N TRP A 38 9.44 11.01 18.18
CA TRP A 38 9.73 10.86 19.60
C TRP A 38 9.57 9.39 20.01
N GLY A 39 10.24 8.99 21.08
CA GLY A 39 10.18 7.61 21.58
C GLY A 39 9.88 7.54 23.07
N ILE A 40 9.18 6.49 23.49
CA ILE A 40 9.00 6.10 24.88
C ILE A 40 9.19 4.60 25.04
N LEU A 41 9.72 4.18 26.18
CA LEU A 41 9.79 2.78 26.59
C LEU A 41 8.88 2.55 27.79
N VAL A 42 7.85 1.74 27.61
CA VAL A 42 6.86 1.41 28.65
C VAL A 42 7.20 0.07 29.28
N GLN A 43 7.32 0.08 30.59
CA GLN A 43 7.67 -1.10 31.40
C GLN A 43 6.52 -2.10 31.46
N ASP A 44 6.84 -3.37 31.25
CA ASP A 44 5.90 -4.46 31.48
C ASP A 44 5.44 -4.53 32.94
N GLY A 45 4.20 -4.94 33.14
CA GLY A 45 3.56 -5.11 34.44
C GLY A 45 3.21 -3.83 35.20
N THR A 46 3.94 -2.71 35.01
CA THR A 46 3.68 -1.44 35.72
C THR A 46 3.05 -0.37 34.81
N GLY A 47 3.34 -0.39 33.52
CA GLY A 47 2.94 0.64 32.56
C GLY A 47 3.67 1.96 32.72
N ASN A 48 4.71 2.06 33.57
CA ASN A 48 5.51 3.26 33.72
C ASN A 48 6.46 3.44 32.55
N VAL A 49 6.72 4.67 32.16
CA VAL A 49 7.72 5.01 31.16
C VAL A 49 9.11 4.97 31.80
N LEU A 50 9.95 4.02 31.35
CA LEU A 50 11.32 3.86 31.82
C LEU A 50 12.27 4.82 31.13
N TRP A 51 12.02 5.14 29.89
CA TRP A 51 12.83 6.02 29.06
C TRP A 51 11.94 6.79 28.10
N HIS A 52 12.32 8.01 27.80
CA HIS A 52 11.73 8.82 26.74
C HIS A 52 12.79 9.67 26.04
N SER A 53 12.51 10.04 24.80
CA SER A 53 13.35 10.99 24.05
C SER A 53 13.20 12.41 24.58
N ASP A 54 14.23 13.25 24.38
CA ASP A 54 14.25 14.64 24.85
C ASP A 54 13.16 15.52 24.23
N ASN A 55 12.75 15.17 23.01
CA ASN A 55 11.73 15.88 22.23
C ASN A 55 10.30 15.36 22.48
N LEU A 56 10.07 14.63 23.58
CA LEU A 56 8.74 14.10 23.90
C LEU A 56 7.72 15.25 24.07
N PRO A 57 6.58 15.24 23.34
CA PRO A 57 5.53 16.24 23.51
C PRO A 57 4.93 16.19 24.93
N LYS A 58 4.64 17.35 25.50
CA LYS A 58 4.13 17.47 26.87
C LYS A 58 2.79 16.78 27.12
N GLU A 59 1.99 16.60 26.08
CA GLU A 59 0.70 15.92 26.14
C GLU A 59 0.81 14.38 26.19
N ILE A 60 2.00 13.81 26.01
CA ILE A 60 2.20 12.36 26.05
C ILE A 60 2.32 11.89 27.50
N PRO A 61 1.44 10.98 27.97
CA PRO A 61 1.49 10.46 29.34
C PRO A 61 2.76 9.64 29.60
N LEU A 62 3.21 9.63 30.85
CA LEU A 62 4.37 8.85 31.32
C LEU A 62 3.94 7.57 32.07
N HIS A 63 2.65 7.26 32.08
CA HIS A 63 2.10 6.04 32.64
C HIS A 63 0.93 5.56 31.79
N TYR A 64 0.83 4.26 31.58
CA TYR A 64 -0.17 3.63 30.74
C TYR A 64 -0.77 2.42 31.40
N THR A 65 -2.07 2.28 31.32
CA THR A 65 -2.79 1.06 31.68
C THR A 65 -2.81 0.08 30.51
N ILE A 66 -3.09 -1.19 30.78
CA ILE A 66 -3.25 -2.20 29.74
C ILE A 66 -4.34 -1.80 28.73
N SER A 67 -5.42 -1.18 29.20
CA SER A 67 -6.51 -0.69 28.32
C SER A 67 -6.03 0.38 27.36
N GLU A 68 -5.21 1.33 27.84
CA GLU A 68 -4.62 2.37 27.01
C GLU A 68 -3.62 1.78 26.00
N ILE A 69 -2.78 0.84 26.46
CA ILE A 69 -1.85 0.12 25.56
C ILE A 69 -2.64 -0.64 24.48
N SER A 70 -3.74 -1.28 24.82
CA SER A 70 -4.61 -1.93 23.85
C SER A 70 -5.21 -0.94 22.83
N ALA A 71 -5.52 0.28 23.26
CA ALA A 71 -5.98 1.34 22.35
C ALA A 71 -4.86 1.85 21.43
N PHE A 72 -3.58 1.80 21.84
CA PHE A 72 -2.46 2.17 20.97
C PHE A 72 -2.29 1.22 19.80
N SER A 73 -2.74 -0.02 19.93
CA SER A 73 -2.75 -0.95 18.79
C SER A 73 -3.55 -0.40 17.61
N LEU A 74 -4.44 0.56 17.86
CA LEU A 74 -5.15 1.34 16.84
C LEU A 74 -4.27 2.41 16.18
N GLY A 75 -3.08 2.66 16.71
CA GLY A 75 -2.03 3.38 16.03
C GLY A 75 -1.87 4.87 16.33
N TYR A 76 -2.56 5.44 17.34
CA TYR A 76 -2.43 6.86 17.71
C TYR A 76 -2.37 7.06 19.21
N ILE A 77 -1.53 8.00 19.68
CA ILE A 77 -1.50 8.56 21.03
C ILE A 77 -1.64 10.07 20.88
N ALA A 78 -2.63 10.71 21.48
CA ALA A 78 -2.87 12.16 21.41
C ALA A 78 -2.76 12.71 19.96
N ASP A 79 -3.35 12.01 18.98
CA ASP A 79 -3.29 12.32 17.54
C ASP A 79 -1.92 12.13 16.85
N TYR A 80 -0.92 11.66 17.57
CA TYR A 80 0.35 11.26 16.98
C TYR A 80 0.27 9.82 16.45
N PRO A 81 0.54 9.56 15.16
CA PRO A 81 0.66 8.20 14.65
C PRO A 81 1.80 7.48 15.34
N THR A 82 1.55 6.31 15.90
CA THR A 82 2.56 5.55 16.66
C THR A 82 2.81 4.19 16.05
N THR A 83 4.03 3.71 16.18
CA THR A 83 4.44 2.34 15.88
C THR A 83 5.08 1.72 17.10
N THR A 84 4.95 0.42 17.27
CA THR A 84 5.41 -0.29 18.46
C THR A 84 6.37 -1.40 18.10
N ALA A 85 7.32 -1.66 18.98
CA ALA A 85 8.22 -2.81 18.92
C ALA A 85 8.51 -3.33 20.33
N ALA A 86 8.87 -4.59 20.44
CA ALA A 86 9.35 -5.14 21.70
C ALA A 86 10.80 -4.70 21.96
N LYS A 87 11.11 -4.41 23.25
CA LYS A 87 12.47 -4.25 23.76
C LYS A 87 12.61 -5.09 25.03
N GLY A 88 13.09 -6.33 24.88
CA GLY A 88 12.98 -7.33 25.93
C GLY A 88 11.50 -7.60 26.23
N GLU A 89 11.11 -7.47 27.49
CA GLU A 89 9.71 -7.58 27.94
C GLU A 89 8.94 -6.24 27.84
N ASN A 90 9.66 -5.13 27.59
CA ASN A 90 9.10 -3.80 27.56
C ASN A 90 8.58 -3.41 26.18
N LEU A 91 7.69 -2.43 26.13
CA LEU A 91 7.09 -1.93 24.90
C LEU A 91 7.76 -0.60 24.48
N LEU A 92 8.49 -0.62 23.37
CA LEU A 92 8.98 0.60 22.72
C LEU A 92 7.90 1.17 21.81
N ILE A 93 7.61 2.45 21.96
CA ILE A 93 6.66 3.20 21.14
C ILE A 93 7.42 4.33 20.47
N LEU A 94 7.31 4.40 19.14
CA LEU A 94 7.81 5.51 18.33
C LEU A 94 6.62 6.32 17.83
N GLY A 95 6.57 7.60 18.17
CA GLY A 95 5.53 8.52 17.73
C GLY A 95 6.05 9.44 16.62
N HIS A 96 5.25 9.60 15.58
CA HIS A 96 5.57 10.46 14.43
C HIS A 96 4.80 11.78 14.53
N PRO A 97 5.20 12.84 13.81
CA PRO A 97 4.48 14.09 13.80
C PRO A 97 2.99 13.92 13.46
N LYS A 98 2.15 14.76 14.05
CA LYS A 98 0.70 14.77 13.76
C LYS A 98 0.48 14.87 12.24
N LYS A 99 -0.40 14.03 11.70
CA LYS A 99 -0.73 13.95 10.27
C LYS A 99 0.40 13.43 9.34
N ALA A 100 1.54 12.99 9.88
CA ALA A 100 2.60 12.38 9.06
C ALA A 100 2.13 11.07 8.38
N TYR A 101 1.31 10.29 9.07
CA TYR A 101 0.75 9.04 8.56
C TYR A 101 -0.74 8.95 8.87
N TRP A 102 -1.50 8.45 7.92
CA TRP A 102 -2.87 8.03 8.15
C TRP A 102 -2.90 6.51 8.31
N LYS A 103 -3.24 6.06 9.51
CA LYS A 103 -3.40 4.64 9.79
C LYS A 103 -4.86 4.25 9.65
N MET A 104 -5.12 3.31 8.76
CA MET A 104 -6.43 2.68 8.66
C MET A 104 -6.55 1.68 9.82
N MET A 105 -7.44 2.00 10.74
CA MET A 105 -7.78 1.13 11.85
C MET A 105 -8.63 -0.03 11.34
N HIS A 106 -8.28 -1.25 11.78
CA HIS A 106 -9.00 -2.50 11.49
C HIS A 106 -9.00 -2.96 10.03
N ASN A 107 -7.85 -3.32 9.50
CA ASN A 107 -7.79 -4.15 8.31
C ASN A 107 -8.08 -5.62 8.68
N THR A 108 -9.34 -5.90 9.01
CA THR A 108 -9.81 -7.28 9.14
C THR A 108 -10.36 -7.69 7.78
N TYR A 109 -9.66 -8.58 7.10
CA TYR A 109 -10.13 -9.14 5.83
C TYR A 109 -10.75 -10.53 6.11
N ASP A 110 -11.89 -10.77 5.50
CA ASP A 110 -12.46 -12.12 5.50
C ASP A 110 -11.48 -13.06 4.76
N TYR A 111 -11.06 -14.11 5.44
CA TYR A 111 -10.13 -15.10 4.89
C TYR A 111 -10.67 -15.72 3.60
N ALA A 112 -11.96 -16.01 3.53
CA ALA A 112 -12.61 -16.55 2.34
C ALA A 112 -12.54 -15.58 1.16
N LEU A 113 -12.60 -14.26 1.41
CA LEU A 113 -12.44 -13.24 0.39
C LEU A 113 -11.00 -13.23 -0.15
N ILE A 114 -10.01 -13.32 0.74
CA ILE A 114 -8.58 -13.35 0.34
C ILE A 114 -8.27 -14.62 -0.45
N GLU A 115 -8.75 -15.78 0.01
CA GLU A 115 -8.56 -17.04 -0.68
C GLU A 115 -9.26 -17.08 -2.05
N GLY A 116 -10.42 -16.45 -2.14
CA GLY A 116 -11.19 -16.33 -3.40
C GLY A 116 -10.64 -15.29 -4.37
N PHE A 117 -9.83 -14.32 -3.87
CA PHE A 117 -9.37 -13.18 -4.68
C PHE A 117 -8.64 -13.56 -5.96
N PRO A 118 -7.70 -14.52 -6.00
CA PRO A 118 -7.03 -14.94 -7.24
C PRO A 118 -8.01 -15.48 -8.29
N LYS A 119 -9.01 -16.25 -7.85
CA LYS A 119 -10.05 -16.80 -8.75
C LYS A 119 -10.94 -15.68 -9.30
N MET A 120 -11.33 -14.74 -8.46
CA MET A 120 -12.13 -13.57 -8.86
C MET A 120 -11.37 -12.70 -9.86
N MET A 121 -10.07 -12.47 -9.63
CA MET A 121 -9.21 -11.73 -10.56
C MET A 121 -9.06 -12.46 -11.91
N ALA A 122 -8.91 -13.77 -11.91
CA ALA A 122 -8.84 -14.57 -13.14
C ALA A 122 -10.14 -14.46 -13.95
N VAL A 123 -11.30 -14.57 -13.28
CA VAL A 123 -12.62 -14.40 -13.93
C VAL A 123 -12.77 -12.99 -14.50
N PHE A 124 -12.37 -11.97 -13.76
CA PHE A 124 -12.42 -10.57 -14.21
C PHE A 124 -11.53 -10.36 -15.45
N LEU A 125 -10.30 -10.89 -15.46
CA LEU A 125 -9.40 -10.79 -16.61
C LEU A 125 -9.96 -11.52 -17.84
N LEU A 126 -10.50 -12.72 -17.67
CA LEU A 126 -11.14 -13.47 -18.75
C LEU A 126 -12.36 -12.74 -19.31
N ALA A 127 -13.19 -12.15 -18.47
CA ALA A 127 -14.35 -11.35 -18.90
C ALA A 127 -13.89 -10.12 -19.72
N ASN A 128 -12.86 -9.42 -19.29
CA ASN A 128 -12.29 -8.30 -20.04
C ASN A 128 -11.72 -8.74 -21.40
N LEU A 129 -10.99 -9.85 -21.44
CA LEU A 129 -10.47 -10.44 -22.69
C LEU A 129 -11.60 -10.77 -23.66
N LEU A 130 -12.70 -11.35 -23.16
CA LEU A 130 -13.89 -11.66 -23.97
C LEU A 130 -14.51 -10.40 -24.56
N VAL A 131 -14.66 -9.35 -23.76
CA VAL A 131 -15.20 -8.05 -24.22
C VAL A 131 -14.32 -7.46 -25.32
N ILE A 132 -13.00 -7.45 -25.13
CA ILE A 132 -12.03 -6.96 -26.13
C ILE A 132 -12.15 -7.78 -27.42
N LEU A 133 -12.24 -9.11 -27.32
CA LEU A 133 -12.38 -10.00 -28.44
C LEU A 133 -13.67 -9.71 -29.23
N VAL A 134 -14.80 -9.53 -28.55
CA VAL A 134 -16.09 -9.19 -29.18
C VAL A 134 -16.01 -7.85 -29.90
N ILE A 135 -15.43 -6.82 -29.27
CA ILE A 135 -15.24 -5.50 -29.87
C ILE A 135 -14.35 -5.63 -31.13
N TYR A 136 -13.24 -6.39 -31.05
CA TYR A 136 -12.36 -6.63 -32.18
C TYR A 136 -13.10 -7.33 -33.35
N MET A 137 -13.88 -8.38 -33.04
CA MET A 137 -14.65 -9.11 -34.05
C MET A 137 -15.71 -8.23 -34.72
N VAL A 138 -16.42 -7.41 -33.96
CA VAL A 138 -17.43 -6.47 -34.48
C VAL A 138 -16.77 -5.40 -35.35
N ALA A 139 -15.68 -4.81 -34.90
CA ALA A 139 -14.91 -3.82 -35.67
C ALA A 139 -14.35 -4.41 -36.97
N THR A 140 -13.74 -5.59 -36.92
CA THR A 140 -13.21 -6.29 -38.09
C THR A 140 -14.32 -6.68 -39.08
N SER A 141 -15.45 -7.18 -38.59
CA SER A 141 -16.62 -7.49 -39.46
C SER A 141 -17.18 -6.23 -40.11
N GLY A 142 -17.24 -5.10 -39.42
CA GLY A 142 -17.64 -3.81 -39.98
C GLY A 142 -16.71 -3.35 -41.10
N ILE A 143 -15.39 -3.44 -40.89
CA ILE A 143 -14.38 -3.09 -41.91
C ILE A 143 -14.47 -4.01 -43.12
N LEU A 144 -14.58 -5.33 -42.92
CA LEU A 144 -14.75 -6.30 -44.03
C LEU A 144 -16.01 -6.04 -44.83
N LYS A 145 -17.12 -5.72 -44.19
CA LYS A 145 -18.39 -5.35 -44.90
C LYS A 145 -18.20 -4.09 -45.72
N SER A 146 -17.44 -3.14 -45.28
CA SER A 146 -17.17 -1.87 -46.01
C SER A 146 -16.23 -2.07 -47.20
N VAL A 147 -15.29 -3.02 -47.14
CA VAL A 147 -14.29 -3.26 -48.20
C VAL A 147 -14.79 -4.21 -49.28
N ARG A 148 -15.67 -5.17 -48.98
CA ARG A 148 -16.21 -6.13 -49.95
C ARG A 148 -16.76 -5.50 -51.23
N PRO A 149 -17.59 -4.45 -51.21
CA PRO A 149 -18.06 -3.82 -52.44
C PRO A 149 -16.96 -3.19 -53.28
N ILE A 150 -15.90 -2.66 -52.64
CA ILE A 150 -14.74 -2.02 -53.32
C ILE A 150 -13.96 -3.08 -54.07
N VAL A 151 -13.65 -4.23 -53.46
CA VAL A 151 -12.94 -5.35 -54.04
C VAL A 151 -13.71 -5.93 -55.25
N LYS A 152 -15.05 -6.11 -55.14
CA LYS A 152 -15.90 -6.50 -56.26
C LYS A 152 -15.87 -5.50 -57.41
N GLY A 153 -15.88 -4.21 -57.13
CA GLY A 153 -15.78 -3.16 -58.14
C GLY A 153 -14.46 -3.20 -58.92
N ILE A 154 -13.35 -3.52 -58.25
CA ILE A 154 -12.02 -3.64 -58.86
C ILE A 154 -11.94 -4.93 -59.74
N GLU A 155 -12.50 -6.05 -59.30
CA GLU A 155 -12.52 -7.31 -60.06
C GLU A 155 -13.40 -7.23 -61.35
N GLU A 156 -14.46 -6.41 -61.33
CA GLU A 156 -15.34 -6.20 -62.46
C GLU A 156 -14.82 -5.18 -63.49
N LEU A 157 -13.87 -4.33 -63.14
CA LEU A 157 -13.25 -3.34 -64.03
C LEU A 157 -12.63 -3.92 -65.33
N PRO A 158 -11.83 -5.00 -65.32
CA PRO A 158 -11.24 -5.56 -66.49
C PRO A 158 -12.31 -6.06 -67.50
N ASN A 159 -13.39 -6.66 -67.01
CA ASN A 159 -14.45 -7.16 -67.83
C ASN A 159 -15.27 -6.06 -68.51
N LYS A 160 -15.40 -4.89 -67.87
CA LYS A 160 -16.08 -3.71 -68.47
C LYS A 160 -15.25 -3.07 -69.60
N GLU A 161 -13.93 -2.99 -69.48
CA GLU A 161 -13.08 -2.46 -70.51
C GLU A 161 -13.03 -3.32 -71.78
N VAL A 162 -13.08 -4.64 -71.64
CA VAL A 162 -13.18 -5.58 -72.78
C VAL A 162 -14.52 -5.40 -73.49
N TYR A 163 -15.60 -5.22 -72.78
CA TYR A 163 -16.97 -5.01 -73.33
C TYR A 163 -17.11 -3.68 -74.08
N VAL A 164 -16.41 -2.63 -73.70
CA VAL A 164 -16.43 -1.34 -74.36
C VAL A 164 -15.59 -1.39 -75.66
N LYS A 165 -14.54 -2.19 -75.75
CA LYS A 165 -13.72 -2.39 -76.96
C LYS A 165 -14.46 -3.20 -78.06
N GLU A 166 -15.33 -4.16 -77.71
CA GLU A 166 -16.11 -4.90 -78.67
C GLU A 166 -17.29 -4.11 -79.26
N LYS A 167 -17.79 -3.08 -78.61
CA LYS A 167 -18.86 -2.22 -79.12
C LYS A 167 -18.43 -1.01 -79.94
N GLY A 168 -17.12 -0.78 -80.06
CA GLY A 168 -16.52 0.37 -80.74
C GLY A 168 -15.97 0.06 -82.14
N LEU A 169 -16.34 -1.08 -82.77
CA LEU A 169 -16.01 -1.45 -84.18
C LEU A 169 -17.37 -1.43 -85.01
#